data_b95fd1649de2a0277f09172373db4fb6
#
_entry.id   b95fd1649de2a0277f09172373db4fb6
#
_cell.length_a   1.000
_cell.length_b   1.000
_cell.length_c   1.000
_cell.angle_alpha   90.00
_cell.angle_beta   90.00
_cell.angle_gamma   90.00
#
_symmetry.space_group_name_H-M   'P 1'
#
loop_
_entity.id
_entity.type
_entity.pdbx_description
1 polymer ?
#
loop_
_entity_poly.entity_id
_entity_poly.type
_entity_poly.pdbx_seq_one_letter_code
_entity_poly.pdbx_strand_id
1 'polypeptide(L)'
;GDNRAEFTTQYGNVSAASIGAIQRALLAFEDEGGEIFFGEPALDIRDWMRTSADGRGMINVLDCVKLVQNPTLYAGFLLWMLSELFESLPEAGDMDKPRLVFFFDEAHMLFRDAPTVLLQKIEQTVKLIRSRGVGVYFVTQSPSDIPDTVLAQLSNRVQHALRAYTPAELKAVRVAAQAFRANPAFQAED
;
A
#
# COMPACT_ATOMS: atom_id res chain seq x y z
N GLY A 1 -17.28 -28.73 1.05
CA GLY A 1 -17.32 -30.13 1.48
C GLY A 1 -17.39 -31.10 0.32
N ASP A 2 -18.18 -30.86 -0.71
CA ASP A 2 -18.57 -31.86 -1.70
C ASP A 2 -17.50 -32.19 -2.75
N ASN A 3 -16.54 -31.29 -2.97
CA ASN A 3 -15.46 -31.45 -3.97
C ASN A 3 -14.11 -31.85 -3.36
N ARG A 4 -14.09 -32.49 -2.20
CA ARG A 4 -12.85 -32.83 -1.48
C ARG A 4 -11.90 -33.71 -2.30
N ALA A 5 -12.41 -34.64 -3.08
CA ALA A 5 -11.60 -35.54 -3.91
C ALA A 5 -10.88 -34.77 -5.05
N GLU A 6 -11.57 -33.83 -5.67
CA GLU A 6 -11.07 -32.98 -6.74
C GLU A 6 -9.98 -32.04 -6.23
N PHE A 7 -10.22 -31.37 -5.10
CA PHE A 7 -9.23 -30.51 -4.42
C PHE A 7 -8.00 -31.28 -3.97
N THR A 8 -8.17 -32.50 -3.45
CA THR A 8 -7.03 -33.33 -3.03
C THR A 8 -6.16 -33.74 -4.21
N THR A 9 -6.74 -33.94 -5.38
CA THR A 9 -6.00 -34.28 -6.61
C THR A 9 -5.23 -33.08 -7.16
N GLN A 10 -5.80 -31.89 -7.04
CA GLN A 10 -5.24 -30.67 -7.64
C GLN A 10 -4.27 -29.91 -6.72
N TYR A 11 -4.49 -29.93 -5.40
CA TYR A 11 -3.76 -29.13 -4.42
C TYR A 11 -3.11 -29.94 -3.28
N GLY A 12 -3.15 -31.26 -3.34
CA GLY A 12 -2.63 -32.14 -2.32
C GLY A 12 -3.59 -32.35 -1.14
N ASN A 13 -3.14 -33.10 -0.13
CA ASN A 13 -3.98 -33.48 1.00
C ASN A 13 -4.20 -32.33 1.99
N VAL A 14 -5.31 -31.62 1.86
CA VAL A 14 -5.70 -30.52 2.77
C VAL A 14 -6.46 -31.11 3.96
N SER A 15 -5.99 -30.83 5.18
CA SER A 15 -6.63 -31.34 6.40
C SER A 15 -8.00 -30.70 6.64
N ALA A 16 -8.92 -31.43 7.29
CA ALA A 16 -10.22 -30.86 7.67
C ALA A 16 -10.07 -29.66 8.62
N ALA A 17 -9.03 -29.63 9.44
CA ALA A 17 -8.72 -28.51 10.31
C ALA A 17 -8.33 -27.25 9.51
N SER A 18 -7.54 -27.41 8.45
CA SER A 18 -7.15 -26.31 7.56
C SER A 18 -8.37 -25.76 6.81
N ILE A 19 -9.24 -26.64 6.30
CA ILE A 19 -10.49 -26.23 5.64
C ILE A 19 -11.37 -25.42 6.61
N GLY A 20 -11.55 -25.92 7.84
CA GLY A 20 -12.33 -25.21 8.85
C GLY A 20 -11.71 -23.86 9.26
N ALA A 21 -10.40 -23.74 9.26
CA ALA A 21 -9.73 -22.46 9.52
C ALA A 21 -9.97 -21.44 8.38
N ILE A 22 -9.87 -21.89 7.13
CA ILE A 22 -10.16 -21.05 5.96
C ILE A 22 -11.63 -20.61 5.95
N GLN A 23 -12.57 -21.54 6.21
CA GLN A 23 -13.99 -21.20 6.27
C GLN A 23 -14.30 -20.14 7.34
N ARG A 24 -13.73 -20.30 8.55
CA ARG A 24 -13.90 -19.28 9.60
C ARG A 24 -13.32 -17.92 9.22
N ALA A 25 -12.17 -17.90 8.56
CA ALA A 25 -11.57 -16.67 8.09
C ALA A 25 -12.43 -15.98 7.01
N LEU A 26 -13.03 -16.75 6.08
CA LEU A 26 -13.93 -16.24 5.06
C LEU A 26 -15.23 -15.69 5.69
N LEU A 27 -15.83 -16.41 6.64
CA LEU A 27 -17.02 -15.91 7.36
C LEU A 27 -16.72 -14.59 8.10
N ALA A 28 -15.56 -14.49 8.76
CA ALA A 28 -15.17 -13.23 9.39
C ALA A 28 -15.02 -12.09 8.38
N PHE A 29 -14.54 -12.39 7.19
CA PHE A 29 -14.45 -11.42 6.08
C PHE A 29 -15.84 -10.98 5.59
N GLU A 30 -16.79 -11.89 5.47
CA GLU A 30 -18.18 -11.61 5.10
C GLU A 30 -18.86 -10.73 6.17
N ASP A 31 -18.70 -11.06 7.44
CA ASP A 31 -19.23 -10.29 8.58
C ASP A 31 -18.67 -8.85 8.63
N GLU A 32 -17.44 -8.64 8.19
CA GLU A 32 -16.80 -7.33 8.07
C GLU A 32 -17.24 -6.53 6.82
N GLY A 33 -18.15 -7.05 6.01
CA GLY A 33 -18.66 -6.39 4.80
C GLY A 33 -18.00 -6.84 3.51
N GLY A 34 -17.30 -7.98 3.53
CA GLY A 34 -16.64 -8.56 2.37
C GLY A 34 -17.56 -8.79 1.18
N GLU A 35 -18.83 -9.15 1.41
CA GLU A 35 -19.82 -9.34 0.36
C GLU A 35 -20.03 -8.08 -0.52
N ILE A 36 -20.05 -6.90 0.11
CA ILE A 36 -20.19 -5.63 -0.61
C ILE A 36 -18.90 -5.29 -1.35
N PHE A 37 -17.78 -5.66 -0.75
CA PHE A 37 -16.45 -5.28 -1.23
C PHE A 37 -15.99 -6.13 -2.43
N PHE A 38 -16.27 -7.43 -2.41
CA PHE A 38 -15.92 -8.38 -3.47
C PHE A 38 -17.07 -8.65 -4.45
N GLY A 39 -18.07 -7.76 -4.50
CA GLY A 39 -19.20 -7.85 -5.42
C GLY A 39 -18.87 -7.37 -6.84
N GLU A 40 -19.84 -7.49 -7.73
CA GLU A 40 -19.80 -6.91 -9.08
C GLU A 40 -20.45 -5.51 -9.08
N PRO A 41 -19.92 -4.54 -9.87
CA PRO A 41 -18.79 -4.69 -10.81
C PRO A 41 -17.43 -4.71 -10.11
N ALA A 42 -16.54 -5.60 -10.54
CA ALA A 42 -15.19 -5.71 -10.03
C ALA A 42 -14.35 -4.47 -10.40
N LEU A 43 -13.48 -4.05 -9.49
CA LEU A 43 -12.54 -2.96 -9.74
C LEU A 43 -11.43 -3.42 -10.69
N ASP A 44 -11.23 -2.70 -11.80
CA ASP A 44 -10.12 -2.92 -12.73
C ASP A 44 -9.10 -1.77 -12.58
N ILE A 45 -7.86 -2.09 -12.22
CA ILE A 45 -6.78 -1.11 -12.07
C ILE A 45 -6.50 -0.35 -13.38
N ARG A 46 -6.76 -0.96 -14.52
CA ARG A 46 -6.59 -0.32 -15.83
C ARG A 46 -7.56 0.85 -16.03
N ASP A 47 -8.70 0.85 -15.37
CA ASP A 47 -9.64 1.96 -15.41
C ASP A 47 -9.06 3.23 -14.78
N TRP A 48 -8.14 3.09 -13.82
CA TRP A 48 -7.47 4.22 -13.19
C TRP A 48 -6.46 4.93 -14.10
N MET A 49 -6.02 4.26 -15.18
CA MET A 49 -5.08 4.81 -16.15
C MET A 49 -5.77 5.46 -17.36
N ARG A 50 -7.09 5.59 -17.34
CA ARG A 50 -7.83 6.26 -18.41
C ARG A 50 -7.43 7.73 -18.52
N THR A 51 -7.52 8.23 -19.74
CA THR A 51 -7.35 9.65 -20.03
C THR A 51 -8.68 10.26 -20.45
N SER A 52 -8.87 11.52 -20.13
CA SER A 52 -9.99 12.32 -20.61
C SER A 52 -9.85 12.64 -22.10
N ALA A 53 -10.91 13.17 -22.73
CA ALA A 53 -10.93 13.52 -24.14
C ALA A 53 -9.88 14.57 -24.55
N ASP A 54 -9.41 15.38 -23.60
CA ASP A 54 -8.33 16.36 -23.78
C ASP A 54 -6.91 15.78 -23.54
N GLY A 55 -6.81 14.45 -23.34
CA GLY A 55 -5.55 13.73 -23.15
C GLY A 55 -4.95 13.81 -21.75
N ARG A 56 -5.67 14.39 -20.77
CA ARG A 56 -5.21 14.42 -19.38
C ARG A 56 -5.54 13.11 -18.67
N GLY A 57 -4.68 12.71 -17.74
CA GLY A 57 -4.93 11.58 -16.86
C GLY A 57 -6.14 11.81 -15.96
N MET A 58 -6.91 10.76 -15.70
CA MET A 58 -8.02 10.81 -14.76
C MET A 58 -7.51 10.86 -13.32
N ILE A 59 -8.19 11.64 -12.47
CA ILE A 59 -7.96 11.64 -11.03
C ILE A 59 -9.02 10.74 -10.40
N ASN A 60 -8.56 9.69 -9.74
CA ASN A 60 -9.40 8.75 -9.02
C ASN A 60 -9.21 8.97 -7.52
N VAL A 61 -10.29 9.03 -6.77
CA VAL A 61 -10.26 9.15 -5.31
C VAL A 61 -10.91 7.92 -4.72
N LEU A 62 -10.12 7.15 -3.96
CA LEU A 62 -10.61 6.02 -3.20
C LEU A 62 -10.89 6.46 -1.77
N ASP A 63 -12.16 6.54 -1.40
CA ASP A 63 -12.56 6.80 -0.02
C ASP A 63 -12.44 5.52 0.81
N CYS A 64 -11.45 5.51 1.71
CA CYS A 64 -11.16 4.37 2.58
C CYS A 64 -11.73 4.51 4.01
N VAL A 65 -12.53 5.53 4.32
CA VAL A 65 -13.00 5.81 5.69
C VAL A 65 -13.66 4.60 6.34
N LYS A 66 -14.53 3.89 5.62
CA LYS A 66 -15.17 2.68 6.12
C LYS A 66 -14.24 1.47 6.12
N LEU A 67 -13.38 1.38 5.12
CA LEU A 67 -12.46 0.27 4.92
C LEU A 67 -11.40 0.21 6.03
N VAL A 68 -10.87 1.36 6.44
CA VAL A 68 -9.86 1.47 7.52
C VAL A 68 -10.42 1.05 8.89
N GLN A 69 -11.74 1.12 9.09
CA GLN A 69 -12.38 0.64 10.31
C GLN A 69 -12.31 -0.88 10.46
N ASN A 70 -12.08 -1.61 9.37
CA ASN A 70 -11.94 -3.06 9.31
C ASN A 70 -10.52 -3.45 8.86
N PRO A 71 -9.56 -3.56 9.78
CA PRO A 71 -8.14 -3.74 9.45
C PRO A 71 -7.86 -4.97 8.58
N THR A 72 -8.59 -6.06 8.78
CA THR A 72 -8.45 -7.30 8.00
C THR A 72 -8.87 -7.07 6.54
N LEU A 73 -10.01 -6.43 6.35
CA LEU A 73 -10.54 -6.11 5.02
C LEU A 73 -9.65 -5.10 4.31
N TYR A 74 -9.17 -4.07 5.02
CA TYR A 74 -8.24 -3.08 4.49
C TYR A 74 -6.91 -3.71 4.04
N ALA A 75 -6.32 -4.57 4.88
CA ALA A 75 -5.11 -5.30 4.54
C ALA A 75 -5.30 -6.23 3.33
N GLY A 76 -6.42 -6.92 3.28
CA GLY A 76 -6.80 -7.79 2.15
C GLY A 76 -6.93 -7.01 0.84
N PHE A 77 -7.60 -5.87 0.88
CA PHE A 77 -7.73 -4.98 -0.27
C PHE A 77 -6.37 -4.47 -0.77
N LEU A 78 -5.54 -3.99 0.13
CA LEU A 78 -4.21 -3.49 -0.23
C LEU A 78 -3.33 -4.60 -0.82
N LEU A 79 -3.37 -5.81 -0.24
CA LEU A 79 -2.65 -6.96 -0.78
C LEU A 79 -3.11 -7.31 -2.19
N TRP A 80 -4.41 -7.31 -2.42
CA TRP A 80 -4.98 -7.54 -3.75
C TRP A 80 -4.54 -6.44 -4.72
N MET A 81 -4.77 -5.18 -4.39
CA MET A 81 -4.44 -4.03 -5.23
C MET A 81 -2.95 -4.00 -5.62
N LEU A 82 -2.05 -4.20 -4.65
CA LEU A 82 -0.61 -4.22 -4.89
C LEU A 82 -0.18 -5.45 -5.73
N SER A 83 -0.88 -6.57 -5.60
CA SER A 83 -0.62 -7.76 -6.42
C SER A 83 -1.09 -7.55 -7.85
N GLU A 84 -2.30 -7.01 -8.02
CA GLU A 84 -2.88 -6.70 -9.31
C GLU A 84 -2.03 -5.71 -10.12
N LEU A 85 -1.42 -4.72 -9.46
CA LEU A 85 -0.46 -3.81 -10.11
C LEU A 85 0.72 -4.56 -10.75
N PHE A 86 1.20 -5.64 -10.12
CA PHE A 86 2.28 -6.45 -10.67
C PHE A 86 1.83 -7.40 -11.78
N GLU A 87 0.63 -7.92 -11.69
CA GLU A 87 0.11 -8.89 -12.65
C GLU A 87 -0.41 -8.20 -13.91
N SER A 88 -1.11 -7.08 -13.74
CA SER A 88 -1.76 -6.38 -14.86
C SER A 88 -0.86 -5.40 -15.59
N LEU A 89 0.22 -4.90 -14.98
CA LEU A 89 1.10 -3.92 -15.61
C LEU A 89 2.39 -4.57 -16.11
N PRO A 90 2.63 -4.55 -17.44
CA PRO A 90 3.89 -5.01 -18.00
C PRO A 90 5.04 -4.08 -17.60
N GLU A 91 6.24 -4.59 -17.61
CA GLU A 91 7.43 -3.76 -17.45
C GLU A 91 7.51 -2.71 -18.57
N ALA A 92 7.68 -1.46 -18.18
CA ALA A 92 7.70 -0.32 -19.07
C ALA A 92 9.11 0.29 -19.22
N GLY A 93 10.07 -0.20 -18.44
CA GLY A 93 11.41 0.37 -18.37
C GLY A 93 11.44 1.75 -17.69
N ASP A 94 12.47 2.53 -17.97
CA ASP A 94 12.60 3.89 -17.45
C ASP A 94 11.81 4.86 -18.33
N MET A 95 10.71 5.38 -17.80
CA MET A 95 9.81 6.29 -18.50
C MET A 95 10.03 7.72 -18.01
N ASP A 96 9.91 8.70 -18.92
CA ASP A 96 9.98 10.12 -18.57
C ASP A 96 8.87 10.57 -17.61
N LYS A 97 7.70 9.93 -17.71
CA LYS A 97 6.54 10.20 -16.86
C LYS A 97 5.86 8.90 -16.46
N PRO A 98 5.40 8.80 -15.21
CA PRO A 98 4.63 7.63 -14.77
C PRO A 98 3.27 7.57 -15.48
N ARG A 99 2.78 6.35 -15.71
CA ARG A 99 1.44 6.07 -16.25
C ARG A 99 0.35 6.19 -15.19
N LEU A 100 0.72 5.91 -13.95
CA LEU A 100 -0.15 5.93 -12.79
C LEU A 100 0.63 6.45 -11.59
N VAL A 101 -0.01 7.25 -10.75
CA VAL A 101 0.59 7.76 -9.52
C VAL A 101 -0.36 7.53 -8.37
N PHE A 102 0.13 6.87 -7.32
CA PHE A 102 -0.58 6.70 -6.07
C PHE A 102 -0.13 7.73 -5.04
N PHE A 103 -1.10 8.33 -4.38
CA PHE A 103 -0.90 9.11 -3.18
C PHE A 103 -1.59 8.39 -2.02
N PHE A 104 -0.81 7.89 -1.09
CA PHE A 104 -1.31 7.32 0.15
C PHE A 104 -1.29 8.42 1.22
N ASP A 105 -2.45 9.02 1.42
CA ASP A 105 -2.64 9.97 2.51
C ASP A 105 -2.77 9.23 3.84
N GLU A 106 -2.34 9.85 4.93
CA GLU A 106 -2.24 9.22 6.26
C GLU A 106 -1.51 7.86 6.20
N ALA A 107 -0.36 7.86 5.51
CA ALA A 107 0.37 6.63 5.20
C ALA A 107 0.73 5.76 6.42
N HIS A 108 0.71 6.34 7.64
CA HIS A 108 0.89 5.59 8.86
C HIS A 108 -0.14 4.45 9.02
N MET A 109 -1.33 4.59 8.43
CA MET A 109 -2.37 3.56 8.46
C MET A 109 -2.01 2.29 7.67
N LEU A 110 -1.11 2.42 6.68
CA LEU A 110 -0.63 1.27 5.91
C LEU A 110 0.32 0.37 6.72
N PHE A 111 0.97 0.94 7.73
CA PHE A 111 2.06 0.28 8.45
C PHE A 111 1.68 -0.08 9.89
N ARG A 112 0.75 0.67 10.50
CA ARG A 112 0.29 0.42 11.86
C ARG A 112 -0.47 -0.90 11.92
N ASP A 113 -0.02 -1.80 12.77
CA ASP A 113 -0.63 -3.11 13.01
C ASP A 113 -0.82 -3.97 11.74
N ALA A 114 -0.10 -3.64 10.67
CA ALA A 114 -0.21 -4.32 9.40
C ALA A 114 0.37 -5.75 9.49
N PRO A 115 -0.30 -6.75 8.89
CA PRO A 115 0.25 -8.09 8.80
C PRO A 115 1.61 -8.10 8.10
N THR A 116 2.52 -8.96 8.54
CA THR A 116 3.87 -9.08 7.96
C THR A 116 3.84 -9.28 6.44
N VAL A 117 2.87 -10.04 5.93
CA VAL A 117 2.69 -10.29 4.50
C VAL A 117 2.39 -8.99 3.74
N LEU A 118 1.57 -8.10 4.32
CA LEU A 118 1.28 -6.80 3.71
C LEU A 118 2.52 -5.91 3.70
N LEU A 119 3.26 -5.82 4.82
CA LEU A 119 4.49 -5.04 4.89
C LEU A 119 5.52 -5.49 3.84
N GLN A 120 5.74 -6.80 3.71
CA GLN A 120 6.62 -7.37 2.69
C GLN A 120 6.15 -7.04 1.27
N LYS A 121 4.83 -7.07 1.03
CA LYS A 121 4.28 -6.72 -0.29
C LYS A 121 4.45 -5.24 -0.61
N ILE A 122 4.22 -4.35 0.35
CA ILE A 122 4.46 -2.91 0.19
C ILE A 122 5.94 -2.66 -0.14
N GLU A 123 6.85 -3.27 0.63
CA GLU A 123 8.28 -3.13 0.45
C GLU A 123 8.74 -3.60 -0.95
N GLN A 124 8.29 -4.78 -1.37
CA GLN A 124 8.54 -5.31 -2.70
C GLN A 124 7.98 -4.39 -3.79
N THR A 125 6.76 -3.89 -3.59
CA THR A 125 6.08 -3.00 -4.53
C THR A 125 6.87 -1.71 -4.70
N VAL A 126 7.19 -1.00 -3.63
CA VAL A 126 7.93 0.26 -3.68
C VAL A 126 9.28 0.10 -4.38
N LYS A 127 9.96 -1.03 -4.17
CA LYS A 127 11.23 -1.34 -4.80
C LYS A 127 11.15 -1.53 -6.32
N LEU A 128 10.08 -2.12 -6.82
CA LEU A 128 10.01 -2.59 -8.20
C LEU A 128 8.99 -1.83 -9.07
N ILE A 129 8.10 -1.08 -8.47
CA ILE A 129 6.94 -0.53 -9.18
C ILE A 129 7.34 0.55 -10.21
N ARG A 130 8.49 1.20 -10.01
CA ARG A 130 9.01 2.19 -10.95
C ARG A 130 9.23 1.60 -12.35
N SER A 131 9.76 0.38 -12.44
CA SER A 131 9.98 -0.29 -13.73
C SER A 131 8.68 -0.57 -14.50
N ARG A 132 7.54 -0.51 -13.82
CA ARG A 132 6.20 -0.63 -14.41
C ARG A 132 5.55 0.72 -14.73
N GLY A 133 6.29 1.81 -14.57
CA GLY A 133 5.80 3.16 -14.84
C GLY A 133 4.82 3.68 -13.81
N VAL A 134 4.91 3.25 -12.56
CA VAL A 134 4.06 3.71 -11.45
C VAL A 134 4.87 4.49 -10.44
N GLY A 135 4.36 5.67 -10.06
CA GLY A 135 4.87 6.48 -8.97
C GLY A 135 4.08 6.25 -7.69
N VAL A 136 4.77 6.27 -6.55
CA VAL A 136 4.14 6.15 -5.24
C VAL A 136 4.59 7.28 -4.33
N TYR A 137 3.63 7.94 -3.70
CA TYR A 137 3.85 8.99 -2.71
C TYR A 137 3.20 8.59 -1.40
N PHE A 138 3.95 8.66 -0.33
CA PHE A 138 3.44 8.53 1.03
C PHE A 138 3.36 9.90 1.68
N VAL A 139 2.19 10.26 2.17
CA VAL A 139 1.94 11.50 2.91
C VAL A 139 1.65 11.13 4.36
N THR A 140 2.42 11.68 5.28
CA THR A 140 2.28 11.39 6.70
C THR A 140 2.65 12.59 7.55
N GLN A 141 2.18 12.61 8.79
CA GLN A 141 2.42 13.68 9.76
C GLN A 141 3.76 13.49 10.50
N SER A 142 4.30 12.28 10.54
CA SER A 142 5.55 11.98 11.22
C SER A 142 6.52 11.20 10.34
N PRO A 143 7.79 11.59 10.28
CA PRO A 143 8.82 10.86 9.55
C PRO A 143 9.02 9.41 10.03
N SER A 144 8.70 9.14 11.30
CA SER A 144 8.84 7.81 11.93
C SER A 144 7.72 6.84 11.61
N ASP A 145 6.67 7.27 10.93
CA ASP A 145 5.51 6.42 10.63
C ASP A 145 5.79 5.38 9.54
N ILE A 146 6.79 5.66 8.70
CA ILE A 146 7.15 4.78 7.59
C ILE A 146 8.36 3.93 8.01
N PRO A 147 8.30 2.59 7.88
CA PRO A 147 9.42 1.71 8.20
C PRO A 147 10.69 2.05 7.42
N ASP A 148 11.84 1.92 8.08
CA ASP A 148 13.16 2.22 7.48
C ASP A 148 13.42 1.43 6.20
N THR A 149 12.94 0.20 6.10
CA THR A 149 13.07 -0.64 4.91
C THR A 149 12.35 -0.06 3.70
N VAL A 150 11.20 0.59 3.91
CA VAL A 150 10.44 1.31 2.88
C VAL A 150 11.11 2.65 2.59
N LEU A 151 11.48 3.41 3.63
CA LEU A 151 12.17 4.69 3.49
C LEU A 151 13.45 4.58 2.67
N ALA A 152 14.20 3.48 2.81
CA ALA A 152 15.42 3.22 2.05
C ALA A 152 15.18 3.08 0.53
N GLN A 153 13.95 2.78 0.11
CA GLN A 153 13.58 2.67 -1.31
C GLN A 153 13.08 3.99 -1.90
N LEU A 154 12.75 4.97 -1.06
CA LEU A 154 12.21 6.26 -1.49
C LEU A 154 13.36 7.21 -1.85
N SER A 155 13.43 7.60 -3.13
CA SER A 155 14.50 8.47 -3.65
C SER A 155 14.32 9.94 -3.27
N ASN A 156 13.08 10.40 -3.10
CA ASN A 156 12.76 11.79 -2.85
C ASN A 156 11.98 11.94 -1.56
N ARG A 157 12.35 12.95 -0.78
CA ARG A 157 11.65 13.31 0.45
C ARG A 157 11.38 14.80 0.45
N VAL A 158 10.17 15.18 0.83
CA VAL A 158 9.77 16.56 1.04
C VAL A 158 9.34 16.67 2.49
N GLN A 159 10.04 17.50 3.25
CA GLN A 159 9.75 17.76 4.65
C GLN A 159 9.27 19.20 4.79
N HIS A 160 8.02 19.36 5.23
CA HIS A 160 7.54 20.66 5.69
C HIS A 160 7.98 20.92 7.13
N ALA A 161 8.01 22.18 7.53
CA ALA A 161 8.35 22.57 8.89
C ALA A 161 7.47 21.83 9.90
N LEU A 162 8.09 21.08 10.79
CA LEU A 162 7.42 20.40 11.89
C LEU A 162 7.55 21.23 13.15
N ARG A 163 6.44 21.44 13.84
CA ARG A 163 6.47 21.96 15.21
C ARG A 163 6.68 20.78 16.13
N ALA A 164 7.82 20.74 16.79
CA ALA A 164 8.14 19.71 17.75
C ALA A 164 8.06 20.31 19.17
N TYR A 165 7.15 19.82 19.98
CA TYR A 165 6.92 20.32 21.33
C TYR A 165 7.49 19.41 22.42
N THR A 166 7.76 18.17 22.08
CA THR A 166 8.29 17.18 23.01
C THR A 166 9.73 16.79 22.65
N PRO A 167 10.56 16.37 23.63
CA PRO A 167 11.91 15.88 23.36
C PRO A 167 11.95 14.70 22.35
N ALA A 168 10.93 13.87 22.35
CA ALA A 168 10.83 12.75 21.41
C ALA A 168 10.59 13.24 19.97
N GLU A 169 9.69 14.20 19.80
CA GLU A 169 9.44 14.83 18.49
C GLU A 169 10.66 15.57 17.97
N LEU A 170 11.35 16.35 18.83
CA LEU A 170 12.60 17.02 18.48
C LEU A 170 13.66 16.02 17.99
N LYS A 171 13.79 14.87 18.66
CA LYS A 171 14.70 13.82 18.24
C LYS A 171 14.31 13.25 16.88
N ALA A 172 13.02 12.99 16.64
CA ALA A 172 12.53 12.48 15.36
C ALA A 172 12.78 13.46 14.21
N VAL A 173 12.55 14.76 14.44
CA VAL A 173 12.85 15.82 13.44
C VAL A 173 14.33 15.89 13.13
N ARG A 174 15.21 15.85 14.13
CA ARG A 174 16.67 15.85 13.92
C ARG A 174 17.13 14.63 13.10
N VAL A 175 16.63 13.44 13.42
CA VAL A 175 16.96 12.21 12.67
C VAL A 175 16.47 12.32 11.22
N ALA A 176 15.26 12.85 11.01
CA ALA A 176 14.74 13.06 9.65
C ALA A 176 15.59 14.08 8.88
N ALA A 177 15.98 15.19 9.51
CA ALA A 177 16.83 16.22 8.90
C ALA A 177 18.21 15.70 8.52
N GLN A 178 18.80 14.81 9.31
CA GLN A 178 20.10 14.17 8.99
C GLN A 178 20.07 13.29 7.73
N ALA A 179 18.88 12.84 7.33
CA ALA A 179 18.72 12.06 6.10
C ALA A 179 18.77 12.92 4.81
N PHE A 180 18.68 14.24 4.95
CA PHE A 180 18.84 15.16 3.82
C PHE A 180 20.32 15.52 3.60
N ARG A 181 20.65 15.91 2.37
CA ARG A 181 21.99 16.43 2.07
C ARG A 181 22.22 17.70 2.87
N ALA A 182 23.34 17.78 3.57
CA ALA A 182 23.70 18.98 4.33
C ALA A 182 23.69 20.23 3.44
N ASN A 183 22.97 21.24 3.87
CA ASN A 183 22.93 22.54 3.22
C ASN A 183 23.60 23.58 4.16
N PRO A 184 24.73 24.19 3.75
CA PRO A 184 25.44 25.14 4.60
C PRO A 184 24.66 26.44 4.85
N ALA A 185 23.58 26.69 4.10
CA ALA A 185 22.80 27.91 4.22
C ALA A 185 21.78 27.90 5.39
N PHE A 186 21.53 26.74 6.00
CA PHE A 186 20.68 26.63 7.19
C PHE A 186 21.05 25.42 8.03
N GLN A 187 20.71 25.46 9.31
CA GLN A 187 20.85 24.35 10.23
C GLN A 187 19.48 23.72 10.49
N ALA A 188 19.47 22.44 10.82
CA ALA A 188 18.24 21.69 11.08
C ALA A 188 17.46 22.20 12.32
N GLU A 189 18.04 23.11 13.07
CA GLU A 189 17.48 23.69 14.29
C GLU A 189 16.82 25.06 14.04
N ASP A 190 17.00 25.63 12.86
CA ASP A 190 16.38 26.88 12.39
C ASP A 190 14.98 26.59 11.81
#